data_7fcefbf37296e875dfcb11e0b86506a2
#
_entry.id   7fcefbf37296e875dfcb11e0b86506a2
#
_cell.length_a   1.000
_cell.length_b   1.000
_cell.length_c   1.000
_cell.angle_alpha   90.00
_cell.angle_beta   90.00
_cell.angle_gamma   90.00
#
_symmetry.space_group_name_H-M   'P 1'
#
loop_
_entity.id
_entity.type
_entity.pdbx_description
1 polymer ?
#
loop_
_entity_poly.entity_id
_entity_poly.type
_entity_poly.pdbx_seq_one_letter_code
_entity_poly.pdbx_strand_id
1 'polypeptide(L)'
;MISQPDSTHIDNPDVILIGSGIMSSTLGAMLKRLQPDLKIQLYEVTHELAQESSDGWNNAGTGHAGICELSYTPHRNADGSVDVSKAVEIFEQFEQSKQFWAFAIREGMIDGPRDFVNPIPHISFVYGQEQVDFLKARYESMSAHHFFQQMEFSTNREVIQRWAPLLIEGRDDMPVAATRMAAGTDVNFGALSRKLVHWLARQPGCGVATGHSVVDLDRTSDGWNVKVKDISGNRSFRNRTQFVFIGAGGGSLPLLQKSKIDEVKGFGGFPIGGQWLVCDKPDIVAKHQAKVYGQAQAEAPTMAVPHLDTRVLDGRQSLLFGPFAAWTTKFLHHSGSSLDLPLSVGFSNIGSLFKVGLYNLPLVKYLIQQGTQSMTARMKVLRGFYPEAHLNDWKLIDAGIRVQAIKKEDGEAGIVHYGTEVVTDAAKTISALLGASPGASVSVSVMLDVVKTCLPHLLKSEEGANEIRRMIPTWDEDLTSASSAERFRQVGHDSDASLQLPGSETVSKSARKSGSLEQNET
;
A
#
# COMPACT_ATOMS: atom_id res chain seq x y z
N MET A 1 -9.98 5.58 -21.90
CA MET A 1 -9.85 6.65 -20.88
C MET A 1 -11.25 6.87 -20.30
N ILE A 2 -11.43 6.66 -18.99
CA ILE A 2 -12.70 6.98 -18.32
C ILE A 2 -12.72 8.52 -18.21
N SER A 3 -13.77 9.17 -18.74
CA SER A 3 -13.95 10.62 -18.61
C SER A 3 -14.01 11.01 -17.14
N GLN A 4 -13.40 12.14 -16.78
CA GLN A 4 -13.48 12.65 -15.40
C GLN A 4 -14.94 12.98 -15.06
N PRO A 5 -15.38 12.73 -13.78
CA PRO A 5 -16.69 13.17 -13.37
C PRO A 5 -16.77 14.70 -13.42
N ASP A 6 -17.91 15.23 -13.90
CA ASP A 6 -18.19 16.65 -13.78
C ASP A 6 -18.09 17.07 -12.32
N SER A 7 -17.36 18.16 -12.05
CA SER A 7 -17.16 18.64 -10.69
C SER A 7 -18.50 19.05 -10.07
N THR A 8 -18.96 18.25 -9.10
CA THR A 8 -20.22 18.49 -8.41
C THR A 8 -19.96 18.89 -6.96
N HIS A 9 -20.72 19.86 -6.48
CA HIS A 9 -20.64 20.36 -5.12
C HIS A 9 -21.93 20.05 -4.35
N ILE A 10 -21.77 19.48 -3.14
CA ILE A 10 -22.87 19.23 -2.20
C ILE A 10 -22.71 20.18 -1.02
N ASP A 11 -23.73 20.99 -0.77
CA ASP A 11 -23.78 21.88 0.39
C ASP A 11 -24.12 21.10 1.66
N ASN A 12 -23.36 21.37 2.72
CA ASN A 12 -23.51 20.76 4.04
C ASN A 12 -23.64 19.23 3.98
N PRO A 13 -22.67 18.51 3.42
CA PRO A 13 -22.66 17.04 3.40
C PRO A 13 -22.50 16.50 4.83
N ASP A 14 -22.93 15.28 5.06
CA ASP A 14 -22.71 14.58 6.33
C ASP A 14 -21.22 14.24 6.51
N VAL A 15 -20.55 13.91 5.41
CA VAL A 15 -19.13 13.51 5.38
C VAL A 15 -18.36 14.29 4.32
N ILE A 16 -17.19 14.81 4.69
CA ILE A 16 -16.20 15.32 3.74
C ILE A 16 -14.99 14.37 3.71
N LEU A 17 -14.64 13.91 2.51
CA LEU A 17 -13.44 13.14 2.21
C LEU A 17 -12.41 14.05 1.54
N ILE A 18 -11.19 14.09 2.06
CA ILE A 18 -10.12 14.93 1.52
C ILE A 18 -9.05 14.06 0.86
N GLY A 19 -8.88 14.25 -0.45
CA GLY A 19 -8.04 13.41 -1.31
C GLY A 19 -8.82 12.27 -1.95
N SER A 20 -8.46 11.88 -3.16
CA SER A 20 -9.10 10.83 -3.97
C SER A 20 -8.32 9.51 -4.01
N GLY A 21 -7.32 9.36 -3.12
CA GLY A 21 -6.52 8.14 -3.01
C GLY A 21 -7.31 6.95 -2.50
N ILE A 22 -6.65 5.78 -2.46
CA ILE A 22 -7.28 4.49 -2.16
C ILE A 22 -8.03 4.48 -0.81
N MET A 23 -7.58 5.23 0.20
CA MET A 23 -8.24 5.28 1.50
C MET A 23 -9.59 5.99 1.43
N SER A 24 -9.61 7.24 0.92
CA SER A 24 -10.87 7.99 0.80
C SER A 24 -11.85 7.33 -0.17
N SER A 25 -11.36 6.77 -1.29
CA SER A 25 -12.22 6.07 -2.25
C SER A 25 -12.85 4.81 -1.66
N THR A 26 -12.07 4.03 -0.89
CA THR A 26 -12.57 2.86 -0.17
C THR A 26 -13.57 3.25 0.91
N LEU A 27 -13.23 4.24 1.75
CA LEU A 27 -14.14 4.71 2.81
C LEU A 27 -15.46 5.26 2.23
N GLY A 28 -15.37 6.11 1.21
CA GLY A 28 -16.56 6.68 0.55
C GLY A 28 -17.48 5.61 -0.02
N ALA A 29 -16.90 4.59 -0.66
CA ALA A 29 -17.66 3.46 -1.18
C ALA A 29 -18.34 2.64 -0.06
N MET A 30 -17.61 2.34 1.03
CA MET A 30 -18.17 1.63 2.19
C MET A 30 -19.31 2.42 2.84
N LEU A 31 -19.09 3.71 3.12
CA LEU A 31 -20.09 4.56 3.78
C LEU A 31 -21.38 4.67 2.96
N LYS A 32 -21.24 4.84 1.65
CA LYS A 32 -22.40 4.96 0.75
C LYS A 32 -23.20 3.66 0.64
N ARG A 33 -22.53 2.50 0.78
CA ARG A 33 -23.19 1.19 0.85
C ARG A 33 -23.87 0.96 2.19
N LEU A 34 -23.21 1.35 3.29
CA LEU A 34 -23.77 1.20 4.65
C LEU A 34 -24.97 2.10 4.90
N GLN A 35 -24.95 3.31 4.32
CA GLN A 35 -26.05 4.28 4.46
C GLN A 35 -26.31 4.98 3.11
N PRO A 36 -27.24 4.46 2.30
CA PRO A 36 -27.50 4.97 0.95
C PRO A 36 -27.91 6.45 0.88
N ASP A 37 -28.52 7.00 1.92
CA ASP A 37 -28.95 8.40 1.98
C ASP A 37 -27.86 9.37 2.44
N LEU A 38 -26.68 8.85 2.85
CA LEU A 38 -25.57 9.66 3.34
C LEU A 38 -25.10 10.63 2.25
N LYS A 39 -24.97 11.91 2.61
CA LYS A 39 -24.42 12.95 1.73
C LYS A 39 -22.91 13.01 1.89
N ILE A 40 -22.18 12.78 0.81
CA ILE A 40 -20.72 12.72 0.83
C ILE A 40 -20.14 13.73 -0.19
N GLN A 41 -19.21 14.55 0.26
CA GLN A 41 -18.41 15.40 -0.62
C GLN A 41 -16.95 14.97 -0.60
N LEU A 42 -16.37 14.69 -1.75
CA LEU A 42 -14.94 14.46 -1.93
C LEU A 42 -14.28 15.68 -2.57
N TYR A 43 -13.19 16.16 -1.97
CA TYR A 43 -12.33 17.21 -2.53
C TYR A 43 -10.96 16.63 -2.89
N GLU A 44 -10.54 16.87 -4.12
CA GLU A 44 -9.22 16.50 -4.64
C GLU A 44 -8.47 17.74 -5.12
N VAL A 45 -7.24 17.90 -4.66
CA VAL A 45 -6.40 19.08 -4.97
C VAL A 45 -5.93 19.07 -6.42
N THR A 46 -5.62 17.90 -6.96
CA THR A 46 -5.20 17.76 -8.36
C THR A 46 -6.40 17.81 -9.32
N HIS A 47 -6.13 18.11 -10.57
CA HIS A 47 -7.20 18.11 -11.61
C HIS A 47 -7.63 16.70 -12.01
N GLU A 48 -6.80 15.70 -11.74
CA GLU A 48 -7.11 14.30 -12.01
C GLU A 48 -7.15 13.51 -10.69
N LEU A 49 -7.89 12.40 -10.68
CA LEU A 49 -8.06 11.56 -9.51
C LEU A 49 -6.84 10.66 -9.27
N ALA A 50 -6.48 10.47 -7.99
CA ALA A 50 -5.50 9.50 -7.53
C ALA A 50 -4.08 9.67 -8.13
N GLN A 51 -3.63 10.91 -8.35
CA GLN A 51 -2.32 11.20 -8.95
C GLN A 51 -1.14 11.15 -7.97
N GLU A 52 -1.38 11.19 -6.67
CA GLU A 52 -0.32 11.16 -5.64
C GLU A 52 0.05 9.71 -5.27
N SER A 53 0.15 9.36 -4.02
CA SER A 53 0.66 8.05 -3.56
C SER A 53 -0.06 6.82 -4.14
N SER A 54 -1.32 6.95 -4.55
CA SER A 54 -2.09 5.85 -5.17
C SER A 54 -1.81 5.65 -6.66
N ASP A 55 -1.21 6.62 -7.35
CA ASP A 55 -0.87 6.46 -8.77
C ASP A 55 0.01 5.23 -8.99
N GLY A 56 -0.18 4.57 -10.13
CA GLY A 56 0.47 3.31 -10.45
C GLY A 56 1.99 3.38 -10.47
N TRP A 57 2.60 4.52 -10.80
CA TRP A 57 4.04 4.72 -10.81
C TRP A 57 4.59 5.19 -9.47
N ASN A 58 3.73 5.67 -8.56
CA ASN A 58 4.15 6.18 -7.27
C ASN A 58 4.27 5.11 -6.17
N ASN A 59 3.96 3.85 -6.49
CA ASN A 59 4.09 2.71 -5.59
C ASN A 59 4.46 1.42 -6.34
N ALA A 60 4.89 0.40 -5.62
CA ALA A 60 5.27 -0.90 -6.21
C ALA A 60 4.07 -1.72 -6.69
N GLY A 61 2.85 -1.38 -6.28
CA GLY A 61 1.65 -2.14 -6.60
C GLY A 61 1.63 -3.57 -6.06
N THR A 62 2.42 -3.87 -5.06
CA THR A 62 2.42 -5.20 -4.47
C THR A 62 1.13 -5.38 -3.68
N GLY A 63 0.36 -6.41 -4.02
CA GLY A 63 -0.71 -6.88 -3.16
C GLY A 63 -0.09 -7.52 -1.93
N HIS A 64 0.25 -6.69 -0.94
CA HIS A 64 0.97 -7.15 0.24
C HIS A 64 0.12 -8.12 1.05
N ALA A 65 0.42 -9.39 0.87
CA ALA A 65 -0.19 -10.50 1.59
C ALA A 65 0.84 -11.14 2.55
N GLY A 66 1.81 -10.37 3.05
CA GLY A 66 2.84 -10.87 3.96
C GLY A 66 3.80 -11.90 3.35
N ILE A 67 3.71 -12.19 2.05
CA ILE A 67 4.35 -13.35 1.42
C ILE A 67 5.85 -13.14 1.19
N CYS A 68 6.22 -12.10 0.43
CA CYS A 68 7.59 -11.91 -0.06
C CYS A 68 8.41 -10.91 0.74
N GLU A 69 7.79 -10.07 1.54
CA GLU A 69 8.44 -9.01 2.31
C GLU A 69 9.11 -9.58 3.56
N LEU A 70 10.46 -9.67 3.54
CA LEU A 70 11.24 -10.25 4.64
C LEU A 70 11.25 -9.38 5.90
N SER A 71 10.97 -8.08 5.77
CA SER A 71 10.92 -7.16 6.92
C SER A 71 9.76 -7.42 7.87
N TYR A 72 8.74 -8.17 7.46
CA TYR A 72 7.66 -8.61 8.36
C TYR A 72 8.06 -9.78 9.26
N THR A 73 9.21 -10.38 9.00
CA THR A 73 9.74 -11.53 9.72
C THR A 73 11.24 -11.35 9.96
N PRO A 74 11.66 -10.27 10.67
CA PRO A 74 13.04 -9.80 10.62
C PRO A 74 14.02 -10.66 11.41
N HIS A 75 13.56 -11.44 12.39
CA HIS A 75 14.42 -12.11 13.36
C HIS A 75 14.13 -13.60 13.45
N ARG A 76 15.21 -14.35 13.69
CA ARG A 76 15.17 -15.74 14.07
C ARG A 76 15.15 -15.86 15.61
N ASN A 77 14.23 -16.64 16.15
CA ASN A 77 14.14 -16.92 17.58
C ASN A 77 15.27 -17.83 18.05
N ALA A 78 15.47 -17.91 19.37
CA ALA A 78 16.50 -18.76 19.97
C ALA A 78 16.30 -20.27 19.69
N ASP A 79 15.07 -20.70 19.46
CA ASP A 79 14.71 -22.08 19.09
C ASP A 79 14.89 -22.37 17.59
N GLY A 80 15.31 -21.36 16.81
CA GLY A 80 15.52 -21.46 15.39
C GLY A 80 14.29 -21.15 14.53
N SER A 81 13.10 -20.97 15.11
CA SER A 81 11.89 -20.54 14.40
C SER A 81 11.96 -19.06 14.00
N VAL A 82 11.01 -18.62 13.17
CA VAL A 82 10.84 -17.22 12.79
C VAL A 82 9.44 -16.77 13.19
N ASP A 83 9.34 -15.61 13.87
CA ASP A 83 8.02 -15.02 14.15
C ASP A 83 7.36 -14.53 12.85
N VAL A 84 6.21 -15.12 12.56
CA VAL A 84 5.43 -14.84 11.33
C VAL A 84 4.13 -14.08 11.62
N SER A 85 3.88 -13.68 12.85
CA SER A 85 2.63 -13.05 13.30
C SER A 85 2.27 -11.84 12.45
N LYS A 86 3.25 -10.98 12.14
CA LYS A 86 3.02 -9.80 11.31
C LYS A 86 2.68 -10.15 9.86
N ALA A 87 3.30 -11.19 9.30
CA ALA A 87 2.98 -11.66 7.96
C ALA A 87 1.56 -12.24 7.89
N VAL A 88 1.14 -12.98 8.92
CA VAL A 88 -0.22 -13.53 9.07
C VAL A 88 -1.25 -12.40 9.16
N GLU A 89 -1.04 -11.40 10.01
CA GLU A 89 -1.91 -10.24 10.16
C GLU A 89 -2.12 -9.50 8.83
N ILE A 90 -1.03 -9.20 8.12
CA ILE A 90 -1.10 -8.48 6.84
C ILE A 90 -1.78 -9.33 5.76
N PHE A 91 -1.57 -10.64 5.78
CA PHE A 91 -2.25 -11.55 4.87
C PHE A 91 -3.76 -11.49 5.05
N GLU A 92 -4.24 -11.62 6.30
CA GLU A 92 -5.67 -11.54 6.63
C GLU A 92 -6.29 -10.21 6.19
N GLN A 93 -5.63 -9.09 6.50
CA GLN A 93 -6.07 -7.75 6.09
C GLN A 93 -6.14 -7.60 4.56
N PHE A 94 -5.23 -8.22 3.83
CA PHE A 94 -5.27 -8.22 2.36
C PHE A 94 -6.40 -9.09 1.82
N GLU A 95 -6.70 -10.23 2.43
CA GLU A 95 -7.86 -11.04 2.07
C GLU A 95 -9.18 -10.28 2.28
N GLN A 96 -9.32 -9.48 3.33
CA GLN A 96 -10.46 -8.57 3.49
C GLN A 96 -10.54 -7.54 2.35
N SER A 97 -9.40 -7.06 1.85
CA SER A 97 -9.37 -6.16 0.70
C SER A 97 -9.86 -6.85 -0.57
N LYS A 98 -9.45 -8.10 -0.82
CA LYS A 98 -9.93 -8.91 -1.96
C LYS A 98 -11.45 -9.16 -1.86
N GLN A 99 -11.97 -9.44 -0.68
CA GLN A 99 -13.41 -9.64 -0.44
C GLN A 99 -14.21 -8.40 -0.84
N PHE A 100 -13.79 -7.22 -0.39
CA PHE A 100 -14.44 -5.96 -0.74
C PHE A 100 -14.36 -5.66 -2.24
N TRP A 101 -13.21 -5.87 -2.88
CA TRP A 101 -13.08 -5.65 -4.33
C TRP A 101 -13.94 -6.64 -5.13
N ALA A 102 -14.00 -7.89 -4.70
CA ALA A 102 -14.86 -8.91 -5.29
C ALA A 102 -16.35 -8.55 -5.14
N PHE A 103 -16.75 -8.05 -3.97
CA PHE A 103 -18.09 -7.50 -3.77
C PHE A 103 -18.38 -6.34 -4.72
N ALA A 104 -17.45 -5.38 -4.85
CA ALA A 104 -17.62 -4.23 -5.72
C ALA A 104 -17.79 -4.63 -7.20
N ILE A 105 -17.09 -5.67 -7.66
CA ILE A 105 -17.30 -6.27 -8.99
C ILE A 105 -18.68 -6.92 -9.11
N ARG A 106 -19.09 -7.77 -8.17
CA ARG A 106 -20.38 -8.48 -8.21
C ARG A 106 -21.58 -7.54 -8.17
N GLU A 107 -21.47 -6.44 -7.43
CA GLU A 107 -22.52 -5.43 -7.33
C GLU A 107 -22.48 -4.39 -8.47
N GLY A 108 -21.58 -4.54 -9.44
CA GLY A 108 -21.44 -3.61 -10.55
C GLY A 108 -21.01 -2.20 -10.15
N MET A 109 -20.41 -2.05 -8.98
CA MET A 109 -19.82 -0.76 -8.53
C MET A 109 -18.62 -0.40 -9.39
N ILE A 110 -17.78 -1.39 -9.67
CA ILE A 110 -16.60 -1.30 -10.55
C ILE A 110 -16.60 -2.49 -11.51
N ASP A 111 -15.89 -2.35 -12.61
CA ASP A 111 -15.74 -3.37 -13.65
C ASP A 111 -14.27 -3.67 -13.94
N GLY A 112 -14.01 -4.60 -14.88
CA GLY A 112 -12.68 -4.86 -15.41
C GLY A 112 -11.64 -5.15 -14.32
N PRO A 113 -11.72 -6.26 -13.56
CA PRO A 113 -10.79 -6.50 -12.46
C PRO A 113 -9.34 -6.49 -12.93
N ARG A 114 -9.04 -6.89 -14.17
CA ARG A 114 -7.69 -6.85 -14.76
C ARG A 114 -7.11 -5.45 -14.94
N ASP A 115 -7.93 -4.42 -14.90
CA ASP A 115 -7.45 -3.04 -14.95
C ASP A 115 -6.70 -2.65 -13.66
N PHE A 116 -7.01 -3.32 -12.54
CA PHE A 116 -6.42 -2.96 -11.26
C PHE A 116 -5.78 -4.11 -10.48
N VAL A 117 -6.13 -5.38 -10.72
CA VAL A 117 -5.50 -6.52 -10.03
C VAL A 117 -5.11 -7.61 -11.02
N ASN A 118 -3.83 -7.99 -11.02
CA ASN A 118 -3.26 -8.98 -11.92
C ASN A 118 -2.53 -10.06 -11.14
N PRO A 119 -2.65 -11.35 -11.52
CA PRO A 119 -1.90 -12.43 -10.87
C PRO A 119 -0.42 -12.32 -11.26
N ILE A 120 0.41 -12.06 -10.30
CA ILE A 120 1.87 -12.02 -10.42
C ILE A 120 2.44 -12.76 -9.21
N PRO A 121 3.18 -13.87 -9.39
CA PRO A 121 3.79 -14.61 -8.28
C PRO A 121 4.67 -13.73 -7.40
N HIS A 122 4.62 -13.97 -6.09
CA HIS A 122 5.50 -13.32 -5.13
C HIS A 122 6.64 -14.26 -4.75
N ILE A 123 7.86 -13.73 -4.77
CA ILE A 123 9.09 -14.47 -4.51
C ILE A 123 9.92 -13.70 -3.47
N SER A 124 10.42 -14.40 -2.44
CA SER A 124 11.56 -13.90 -1.66
C SER A 124 12.82 -14.56 -2.23
N PHE A 125 13.86 -13.77 -2.51
CA PHE A 125 15.11 -14.28 -3.06
C PHE A 125 16.29 -13.79 -2.24
N VAL A 126 17.19 -14.72 -1.90
CA VAL A 126 18.38 -14.43 -1.13
C VAL A 126 19.60 -15.16 -1.71
N TYR A 127 20.80 -14.67 -1.38
CA TYR A 127 22.07 -15.29 -1.73
C TYR A 127 23.08 -15.20 -0.58
N GLY A 128 24.01 -16.15 -0.53
CA GLY A 128 24.91 -16.35 0.60
C GLY A 128 24.32 -17.31 1.64
N GLN A 129 25.18 -18.16 2.25
CA GLN A 129 24.74 -19.28 3.08
C GLN A 129 23.89 -18.85 4.28
N GLU A 130 24.28 -17.81 4.99
CA GLU A 130 23.54 -17.28 6.14
C GLU A 130 22.10 -16.90 5.78
N GLN A 131 21.94 -16.24 4.64
CA GLN A 131 20.63 -15.80 4.15
C GLN A 131 19.77 -16.99 3.66
N VAL A 132 20.41 -17.99 3.07
CA VAL A 132 19.75 -19.25 2.66
C VAL A 132 19.20 -19.96 3.90
N ASP A 133 19.99 -20.06 4.98
CA ASP A 133 19.57 -20.69 6.23
C ASP A 133 18.44 -19.91 6.92
N PHE A 134 18.47 -18.58 6.88
CA PHE A 134 17.39 -17.74 7.36
C PHE A 134 16.11 -17.95 6.55
N LEU A 135 16.17 -17.88 5.21
CA LEU A 135 15.00 -18.03 4.36
C LEU A 135 14.35 -19.42 4.50
N LYS A 136 15.18 -20.46 4.72
CA LYS A 136 14.68 -21.81 5.01
C LYS A 136 13.89 -21.85 6.32
N ALA A 137 14.42 -21.30 7.41
CA ALA A 137 13.73 -21.25 8.70
C ALA A 137 12.42 -20.43 8.61
N ARG A 138 12.45 -19.32 7.87
CA ARG A 138 11.24 -18.54 7.58
C ARG A 138 10.20 -19.36 6.81
N TYR A 139 10.60 -20.05 5.77
CA TYR A 139 9.72 -20.92 5.01
C TYR A 139 9.06 -22.00 5.90
N GLU A 140 9.85 -22.68 6.74
CA GLU A 140 9.36 -23.70 7.66
C GLU A 140 8.31 -23.13 8.64
N SER A 141 8.56 -21.93 9.18
CA SER A 141 7.63 -21.25 10.07
C SER A 141 6.35 -20.78 9.35
N MET A 142 6.48 -20.21 8.15
CA MET A 142 5.33 -19.71 7.37
C MET A 142 4.46 -20.87 6.85
N SER A 143 5.06 -21.89 6.24
CA SER A 143 4.32 -23.00 5.63
C SER A 143 3.56 -23.86 6.64
N ALA A 144 3.89 -23.78 7.92
CA ALA A 144 3.12 -24.37 9.00
C ALA A 144 1.75 -23.69 9.20
N HIS A 145 1.60 -22.43 8.80
CA HIS A 145 0.33 -21.71 8.87
C HIS A 145 -0.50 -21.96 7.62
N HIS A 146 -1.83 -22.19 7.77
CA HIS A 146 -2.72 -22.56 6.64
C HIS A 146 -2.79 -21.50 5.53
N PHE A 147 -2.51 -20.23 5.81
CA PHE A 147 -2.43 -19.18 4.78
C PHE A 147 -1.30 -19.41 3.77
N PHE A 148 -0.21 -20.05 4.18
CA PHE A 148 1.01 -20.18 3.39
C PHE A 148 1.36 -21.62 3.02
N GLN A 149 0.44 -22.57 3.19
CA GLN A 149 0.68 -23.99 2.87
C GLN A 149 1.08 -24.25 1.41
N GLN A 150 0.74 -23.33 0.50
CA GLN A 150 1.10 -23.44 -0.92
C GLN A 150 2.44 -22.76 -1.25
N MET A 151 3.14 -22.23 -0.25
CA MET A 151 4.46 -21.65 -0.46
C MET A 151 5.45 -22.75 -0.86
N GLU A 152 6.20 -22.47 -1.90
CA GLU A 152 7.28 -23.33 -2.39
C GLU A 152 8.64 -22.78 -1.89
N PHE A 153 9.62 -23.65 -1.66
CA PHE A 153 11.00 -23.29 -1.32
C PHE A 153 11.96 -24.06 -2.20
N SER A 154 13.03 -23.42 -2.68
CA SER A 154 14.06 -24.08 -3.43
C SER A 154 15.44 -23.42 -3.23
N THR A 155 16.47 -24.25 -3.17
CA THR A 155 17.88 -23.89 -3.32
C THR A 155 18.44 -24.33 -4.68
N ASN A 156 17.64 -25.08 -5.48
CA ASN A 156 18.05 -25.53 -6.81
C ASN A 156 17.97 -24.35 -7.80
N ARG A 157 19.09 -24.02 -8.43
CA ARG A 157 19.22 -22.93 -9.39
C ARG A 157 18.31 -23.08 -10.61
N GLU A 158 18.14 -24.30 -11.12
CA GLU A 158 17.27 -24.57 -12.28
C GLU A 158 15.78 -24.32 -11.93
N VAL A 159 15.37 -24.69 -10.72
CA VAL A 159 14.01 -24.39 -10.23
C VAL A 159 13.79 -22.89 -10.12
N ILE A 160 14.74 -22.16 -9.51
CA ILE A 160 14.67 -20.71 -9.35
C ILE A 160 14.71 -20.02 -10.72
N GLN A 161 15.50 -20.54 -11.66
CA GLN A 161 15.57 -20.02 -13.03
C GLN A 161 14.24 -20.17 -13.77
N ARG A 162 13.52 -21.27 -13.56
CA ARG A 162 12.16 -21.42 -14.12
C ARG A 162 11.17 -20.42 -13.52
N TRP A 163 11.32 -20.07 -12.25
CA TRP A 163 10.45 -19.11 -11.57
C TRP A 163 10.74 -17.67 -11.99
N ALA A 164 12.00 -17.30 -12.09
CA ALA A 164 12.46 -15.95 -12.44
C ALA A 164 13.86 -16.02 -13.09
N PRO A 165 13.94 -16.20 -14.41
CA PRO A 165 15.20 -16.39 -15.13
C PRO A 165 16.27 -15.36 -14.84
N LEU A 166 15.88 -14.08 -14.74
CA LEU A 166 16.83 -12.97 -14.54
C LEU A 166 17.62 -13.06 -13.23
N LEU A 167 17.12 -13.79 -12.23
CA LEU A 167 17.83 -13.97 -10.95
C LEU A 167 19.05 -14.87 -11.07
N ILE A 168 19.09 -15.76 -12.07
CA ILE A 168 20.08 -16.82 -12.19
C ILE A 168 20.99 -16.62 -13.40
N GLU A 169 20.49 -16.04 -14.49
CA GLU A 169 21.28 -15.75 -15.70
C GLU A 169 22.51 -14.91 -15.33
N GLY A 170 23.72 -15.40 -15.68
CA GLY A 170 25.00 -14.73 -15.40
C GLY A 170 25.42 -14.68 -13.93
N ARG A 171 24.72 -15.38 -13.02
CA ARG A 171 25.07 -15.40 -11.60
C ARG A 171 26.20 -16.38 -11.30
N ASP A 172 27.21 -15.92 -10.56
CA ASP A 172 28.30 -16.74 -10.03
C ASP A 172 27.76 -17.92 -9.20
N ASP A 173 28.62 -18.95 -9.06
CA ASP A 173 28.29 -20.16 -8.28
C ASP A 173 28.36 -19.89 -6.77
N MET A 174 27.33 -19.22 -6.26
CA MET A 174 27.13 -18.93 -4.85
C MET A 174 25.81 -19.57 -4.37
N PRO A 175 25.69 -19.93 -3.07
CA PRO A 175 24.45 -20.41 -2.51
C PRO A 175 23.31 -19.40 -2.73
N VAL A 176 22.18 -19.89 -3.23
CA VAL A 176 20.96 -19.11 -3.42
C VAL A 176 19.76 -19.86 -2.86
N ALA A 177 18.74 -19.12 -2.45
CA ALA A 177 17.44 -19.70 -2.12
C ALA A 177 16.31 -18.75 -2.52
N ALA A 178 15.17 -19.32 -2.83
CA ALA A 178 13.94 -18.58 -3.05
C ALA A 178 12.73 -19.28 -2.42
N THR A 179 11.78 -18.48 -1.92
CA THR A 179 10.41 -18.93 -1.69
C THR A 179 9.52 -18.36 -2.78
N ARG A 180 8.48 -19.08 -3.17
CA ARG A 180 7.51 -18.65 -4.18
C ARG A 180 6.09 -18.93 -3.72
N MET A 181 5.20 -17.99 -3.97
CA MET A 181 3.77 -18.18 -3.86
C MET A 181 3.10 -17.71 -5.15
N ALA A 182 2.47 -18.63 -5.86
CA ALA A 182 1.89 -18.37 -7.18
C ALA A 182 0.66 -17.45 -7.13
N ALA A 183 -0.03 -17.41 -6.00
CA ALA A 183 -1.22 -16.58 -5.76
C ALA A 183 -0.91 -15.10 -5.45
N GLY A 184 0.32 -14.64 -5.69
CA GLY A 184 0.68 -13.22 -5.56
C GLY A 184 -0.04 -12.33 -6.56
N THR A 185 -0.10 -11.02 -6.28
CA THR A 185 -0.78 -10.06 -7.14
C THR A 185 0.00 -8.76 -7.34
N ASP A 186 -0.16 -8.16 -8.52
CA ASP A 186 0.16 -6.76 -8.80
C ASP A 186 -1.13 -5.95 -8.81
N VAL A 187 -1.16 -4.82 -8.08
CA VAL A 187 -2.35 -3.97 -7.92
C VAL A 187 -2.08 -2.55 -8.42
N ASN A 188 -2.87 -2.07 -9.36
CA ASN A 188 -2.94 -0.67 -9.76
C ASN A 188 -3.93 0.07 -8.85
N PHE A 189 -3.45 0.56 -7.70
CA PHE A 189 -4.29 1.26 -6.73
C PHE A 189 -4.87 2.56 -7.28
N GLY A 190 -4.20 3.21 -8.23
CA GLY A 190 -4.71 4.40 -8.91
C GLY A 190 -5.95 4.07 -9.76
N ALA A 191 -5.90 2.99 -10.54
CA ALA A 191 -7.04 2.54 -11.32
C ALA A 191 -8.22 2.15 -10.42
N LEU A 192 -7.97 1.40 -9.35
CA LEU A 192 -8.99 1.03 -8.38
C LEU A 192 -9.62 2.26 -7.71
N SER A 193 -8.81 3.22 -7.25
CA SER A 193 -9.28 4.47 -6.65
C SER A 193 -10.17 5.25 -7.61
N ARG A 194 -9.73 5.43 -8.86
CA ARG A 194 -10.52 6.11 -9.90
C ARG A 194 -11.88 5.43 -10.13
N LYS A 195 -11.90 4.09 -10.25
CA LYS A 195 -13.14 3.33 -10.42
C LYS A 195 -14.12 3.54 -9.24
N LEU A 196 -13.63 3.44 -8.01
CA LEU A 196 -14.45 3.66 -6.80
C LEU A 196 -14.98 5.10 -6.70
N VAL A 197 -14.15 6.12 -7.00
CA VAL A 197 -14.58 7.52 -6.99
C VAL A 197 -15.58 7.80 -8.11
N HIS A 198 -15.39 7.25 -9.30
CA HIS A 198 -16.37 7.37 -10.40
C HIS A 198 -17.72 6.71 -10.05
N TRP A 199 -17.69 5.56 -9.36
CA TRP A 199 -18.91 4.98 -8.84
C TRP A 199 -19.58 5.89 -7.81
N LEU A 200 -18.81 6.42 -6.85
CA LEU A 200 -19.31 7.32 -5.81
C LEU A 200 -19.94 8.58 -6.41
N ALA A 201 -19.29 9.20 -7.40
CA ALA A 201 -19.79 10.41 -8.08
C ALA A 201 -21.16 10.23 -8.76
N ARG A 202 -21.54 8.99 -9.10
CA ARG A 202 -22.84 8.67 -9.70
C ARG A 202 -23.93 8.39 -8.65
N GLN A 203 -23.58 8.34 -7.35
CA GLN A 203 -24.56 8.05 -6.31
C GLN A 203 -25.34 9.32 -5.91
N PRO A 204 -26.65 9.21 -5.63
CA PRO A 204 -27.43 10.34 -5.13
C PRO A 204 -26.80 10.94 -3.86
N GLY A 205 -26.74 12.26 -3.76
CA GLY A 205 -26.16 12.94 -2.59
C GLY A 205 -24.65 12.87 -2.49
N CYS A 206 -23.93 12.44 -3.54
CA CYS A 206 -22.48 12.44 -3.56
C CYS A 206 -21.94 13.47 -4.55
N GLY A 207 -20.93 14.24 -4.12
CA GLY A 207 -20.20 15.19 -4.93
C GLY A 207 -18.72 14.86 -4.96
N VAL A 208 -18.09 15.06 -6.12
CA VAL A 208 -16.65 14.95 -6.31
C VAL A 208 -16.17 16.23 -6.99
N ALA A 209 -15.21 16.92 -6.38
CA ALA A 209 -14.66 18.18 -6.89
C ALA A 209 -13.13 18.07 -6.99
N THR A 210 -12.61 17.99 -8.21
CA THR A 210 -11.18 18.06 -8.52
C THR A 210 -10.71 19.51 -8.67
N GLY A 211 -9.39 19.77 -8.52
CA GLY A 211 -8.87 21.14 -8.51
C GLY A 211 -9.32 21.96 -7.28
N HIS A 212 -9.71 21.28 -6.19
CA HIS A 212 -10.20 21.89 -4.97
C HIS A 212 -9.33 21.53 -3.77
N SER A 213 -8.60 22.50 -3.25
CA SER A 213 -7.72 22.34 -2.10
C SER A 213 -8.41 22.69 -0.80
N VAL A 214 -8.49 21.74 0.13
CA VAL A 214 -8.85 22.05 1.51
C VAL A 214 -7.67 22.76 2.16
N VAL A 215 -7.91 23.97 2.68
CA VAL A 215 -6.84 24.84 3.18
C VAL A 215 -6.93 25.09 4.68
N ASP A 216 -8.10 24.87 5.30
CA ASP A 216 -8.32 25.09 6.74
C ASP A 216 -9.49 24.25 7.25
N LEU A 217 -9.48 23.95 8.56
CA LEU A 217 -10.46 23.14 9.27
C LEU A 217 -10.76 23.81 10.63
N ASP A 218 -11.94 24.42 10.74
CA ASP A 218 -12.40 25.03 12.00
C ASP A 218 -13.45 24.15 12.66
N ARG A 219 -13.23 23.82 13.94
CA ARG A 219 -14.21 23.05 14.73
C ARG A 219 -15.45 23.90 15.00
N THR A 220 -16.62 23.27 14.92
CA THR A 220 -17.93 23.86 15.31
C THR A 220 -18.55 23.06 16.45
N SER A 221 -19.70 23.48 16.94
CA SER A 221 -20.46 22.75 17.99
C SER A 221 -20.92 21.37 17.55
N ASP A 222 -21.13 21.16 16.24
CA ASP A 222 -21.77 20.01 15.62
C ASP A 222 -20.94 19.34 14.52
N GLY A 223 -19.65 19.68 14.43
CA GLY A 223 -18.75 19.10 13.45
C GLY A 223 -17.64 20.06 13.01
N TRP A 224 -17.52 20.29 11.72
CA TRP A 224 -16.42 21.03 11.11
C TRP A 224 -16.90 22.02 10.05
N ASN A 225 -16.22 23.15 9.96
CA ASN A 225 -16.33 24.13 8.90
C ASN A 225 -15.05 24.08 8.04
N VAL A 226 -15.14 23.42 6.91
CA VAL A 226 -14.01 23.14 6.02
C VAL A 226 -13.87 24.26 5.01
N LYS A 227 -12.71 24.93 5.00
CA LYS A 227 -12.38 25.96 4.02
C LYS A 227 -11.73 25.35 2.79
N VAL A 228 -12.35 25.55 1.66
CA VAL A 228 -11.95 24.99 0.36
C VAL A 228 -11.58 26.13 -0.57
N LYS A 229 -10.48 25.97 -1.30
CA LYS A 229 -10.03 26.86 -2.37
C LYS A 229 -10.19 26.14 -3.72
N ASP A 230 -11.01 26.69 -4.59
CA ASP A 230 -11.02 26.37 -6.02
C ASP A 230 -9.73 26.94 -6.64
N ILE A 231 -8.85 26.07 -7.11
CA ILE A 231 -7.54 26.43 -7.66
C ILE A 231 -7.70 27.18 -8.98
N SER A 232 -8.62 26.73 -9.82
CA SER A 232 -8.86 27.31 -11.16
C SER A 232 -9.54 28.68 -11.08
N GLY A 233 -10.57 28.80 -10.24
CA GLY A 233 -11.35 30.01 -10.05
C GLY A 233 -10.75 31.01 -9.06
N ASN A 234 -9.67 30.63 -8.36
CA ASN A 234 -9.06 31.40 -7.26
C ASN A 234 -10.09 31.92 -6.24
N ARG A 235 -11.15 31.15 -6.01
CA ARG A 235 -12.22 31.44 -5.05
C ARG A 235 -12.09 30.55 -3.84
N SER A 236 -12.51 31.04 -2.69
CA SER A 236 -12.60 30.22 -1.47
C SER A 236 -14.00 30.27 -0.93
N PHE A 237 -14.47 29.11 -0.46
CA PHE A 237 -15.74 28.97 0.20
C PHE A 237 -15.60 28.07 1.43
N ARG A 238 -16.64 27.94 2.21
CA ARG A 238 -16.70 27.07 3.39
C ARG A 238 -17.84 26.07 3.20
N ASN A 239 -17.59 24.82 3.60
CA ASN A 239 -18.59 23.76 3.61
C ASN A 239 -18.63 23.12 5.00
N ARG A 240 -19.83 22.95 5.56
CA ARG A 240 -20.02 22.35 6.89
C ARG A 240 -20.22 20.85 6.74
N THR A 241 -19.76 20.09 7.76
CA THR A 241 -19.93 18.63 7.81
C THR A 241 -19.86 18.14 9.25
N GLN A 242 -20.46 16.99 9.53
CA GLN A 242 -20.37 16.33 10.82
C GLN A 242 -19.09 15.53 10.98
N PHE A 243 -18.59 14.92 9.89
CA PHE A 243 -17.38 14.08 9.89
C PHE A 243 -16.43 14.43 8.76
N VAL A 244 -15.14 14.48 9.06
CA VAL A 244 -14.05 14.67 8.08
C VAL A 244 -13.10 13.50 8.09
N PHE A 245 -12.82 12.95 6.91
CA PHE A 245 -11.71 12.02 6.72
C PHE A 245 -10.62 12.66 5.89
N ILE A 246 -9.40 12.70 6.42
CA ILE A 246 -8.22 13.25 5.74
C ILE A 246 -7.40 12.09 5.16
N GLY A 247 -7.66 11.75 3.91
CA GLY A 247 -6.93 10.76 3.11
C GLY A 247 -6.01 11.42 2.08
N ALA A 248 -5.37 12.54 2.46
CA ALA A 248 -4.58 13.40 1.57
C ALA A 248 -3.10 12.96 1.41
N GLY A 249 -2.77 11.71 1.72
CA GLY A 249 -1.40 11.21 1.65
C GLY A 249 -0.42 12.09 2.45
N GLY A 250 0.65 12.54 1.83
CA GLY A 250 1.61 13.44 2.49
C GLY A 250 1.02 14.76 2.98
N GLY A 251 -0.06 15.23 2.37
CA GLY A 251 -0.80 16.42 2.78
C GLY A 251 -1.66 16.23 4.04
N SER A 252 -1.82 15.01 4.55
CA SER A 252 -2.67 14.73 5.72
C SER A 252 -2.15 15.40 6.99
N LEU A 253 -0.85 15.34 7.25
CA LEU A 253 -0.27 15.90 8.48
C LEU A 253 -0.46 17.43 8.57
N PRO A 254 -0.15 18.25 7.55
CA PRO A 254 -0.40 19.69 7.60
C PRO A 254 -1.88 20.04 7.81
N LEU A 255 -2.80 19.31 7.22
CA LEU A 255 -4.23 19.52 7.42
C LEU A 255 -4.67 19.12 8.83
N LEU A 256 -4.17 18.02 9.33
CA LEU A 256 -4.45 17.58 10.69
C LEU A 256 -3.91 18.56 11.73
N GLN A 257 -2.73 19.14 11.50
CA GLN A 257 -2.20 20.23 12.35
C GLN A 257 -3.10 21.48 12.35
N LYS A 258 -3.71 21.82 11.21
CA LYS A 258 -4.66 22.95 11.09
C LYS A 258 -5.97 22.69 11.83
N SER A 259 -6.39 21.44 11.98
CA SER A 259 -7.58 21.08 12.76
C SER A 259 -7.44 21.41 14.27
N LYS A 260 -6.20 21.58 14.75
CA LYS A 260 -5.86 21.91 16.15
C LYS A 260 -6.39 20.90 17.19
N ILE A 261 -6.62 19.67 16.79
CA ILE A 261 -6.99 18.61 17.74
C ILE A 261 -5.80 18.30 18.67
N ASP A 262 -6.08 17.85 19.88
CA ASP A 262 -5.03 17.59 20.86
C ASP A 262 -4.14 16.41 20.47
N GLU A 263 -4.71 15.44 19.80
CA GLU A 263 -4.07 14.19 19.39
C GLU A 263 -2.94 14.39 18.38
N VAL A 264 -2.90 15.53 17.67
CA VAL A 264 -1.81 15.85 16.71
C VAL A 264 -0.65 16.59 17.34
N LYS A 265 -0.77 17.01 18.61
CA LYS A 265 0.31 17.75 19.28
C LYS A 265 1.61 16.93 19.33
N GLY A 266 2.69 17.53 18.89
CA GLY A 266 4.00 16.90 18.85
C GLY A 266 4.27 16.04 17.62
N PHE A 267 3.29 15.87 16.72
CA PHE A 267 3.55 15.23 15.44
C PHE A 267 4.34 16.12 14.50
N GLY A 268 5.32 15.51 13.84
CA GLY A 268 6.07 16.08 12.73
C GLY A 268 6.06 15.15 11.54
N GLY A 269 6.49 15.63 10.38
CA GLY A 269 6.62 14.82 9.18
C GLY A 269 7.99 15.00 8.55
N PHE A 270 8.54 13.89 8.05
CA PHE A 270 9.77 13.89 7.27
C PHE A 270 9.49 13.26 5.90
N PRO A 271 9.58 14.06 4.80
CA PRO A 271 9.29 13.55 3.47
C PRO A 271 10.51 12.80 2.91
N ILE A 272 10.24 11.66 2.31
CA ILE A 272 11.21 10.84 1.59
C ILE A 272 10.66 10.59 0.20
N GLY A 273 11.32 11.11 -0.83
CA GLY A 273 11.01 10.79 -2.22
C GLY A 273 11.44 9.38 -2.56
N GLY A 274 10.71 8.72 -3.44
CA GLY A 274 11.07 7.44 -4.02
C GLY A 274 11.56 7.60 -5.46
N GLN A 275 12.41 6.68 -5.91
CA GLN A 275 12.83 6.55 -7.31
C GLN A 275 12.87 5.08 -7.71
N TRP A 276 12.55 4.80 -8.98
CA TRP A 276 12.61 3.49 -9.58
C TRP A 276 13.55 3.47 -10.78
N LEU A 277 14.28 2.37 -10.95
CA LEU A 277 14.77 1.95 -12.25
C LEU A 277 13.65 1.20 -12.96
N VAL A 278 13.35 1.60 -14.19
CA VAL A 278 12.27 0.99 -15.01
C VAL A 278 12.85 0.47 -16.31
N CYS A 279 12.47 -0.75 -16.68
CA CYS A 279 12.75 -1.36 -17.97
C CYS A 279 11.45 -1.70 -18.69
N ASP A 280 11.31 -1.21 -19.93
CA ASP A 280 10.16 -1.45 -20.81
C ASP A 280 10.51 -2.33 -22.01
N LYS A 281 11.72 -2.94 -22.05
CA LYS A 281 12.16 -3.79 -23.17
C LYS A 281 11.41 -5.11 -23.16
N PRO A 282 10.65 -5.45 -24.23
CA PRO A 282 9.76 -6.61 -24.23
C PRO A 282 10.48 -7.94 -24.01
N ASP A 283 11.68 -8.10 -24.54
CA ASP A 283 12.54 -9.29 -24.42
C ASP A 283 13.03 -9.53 -23.00
N ILE A 284 13.27 -8.46 -22.24
CA ILE A 284 13.66 -8.52 -20.82
C ILE A 284 12.42 -8.71 -19.94
N VAL A 285 11.37 -7.92 -20.19
CA VAL A 285 10.12 -8.00 -19.42
C VAL A 285 9.49 -9.40 -19.51
N ALA A 286 9.53 -10.03 -20.69
CA ALA A 286 8.99 -11.38 -20.88
C ALA A 286 9.69 -12.46 -20.03
N LYS A 287 10.96 -12.24 -19.67
CA LYS A 287 11.76 -13.17 -18.84
C LYS A 287 11.48 -13.05 -17.34
N HIS A 288 10.70 -12.06 -16.91
CA HIS A 288 10.47 -11.85 -15.48
C HIS A 288 8.98 -11.59 -15.23
N GLN A 289 8.30 -12.56 -14.66
CA GLN A 289 6.86 -12.53 -14.39
C GLN A 289 6.60 -12.77 -12.90
N ALA A 290 7.29 -11.98 -12.04
CA ALA A 290 7.21 -12.10 -10.59
C ALA A 290 7.43 -10.75 -9.90
N LYS A 291 7.05 -10.67 -8.64
CA LYS A 291 7.54 -9.66 -7.69
C LYS A 291 8.57 -10.32 -6.80
N VAL A 292 9.82 -9.89 -6.90
CA VAL A 292 10.96 -10.51 -6.22
C VAL A 292 11.55 -9.56 -5.19
N TYR A 293 11.39 -9.91 -3.92
CA TYR A 293 11.90 -9.16 -2.78
C TYR A 293 13.18 -9.81 -2.25
N GLY A 294 14.18 -9.00 -1.99
CA GLY A 294 15.42 -9.41 -1.34
C GLY A 294 15.44 -9.08 0.14
N GLN A 295 16.59 -9.27 0.76
CA GLN A 295 16.81 -8.85 2.13
C GLN A 295 17.27 -7.39 2.19
N ALA A 296 16.75 -6.65 3.16
CA ALA A 296 17.27 -5.33 3.47
C ALA A 296 18.74 -5.41 3.90
N GLN A 297 19.54 -4.43 3.51
CA GLN A 297 20.89 -4.29 4.07
C GLN A 297 20.78 -4.02 5.57
N ALA A 298 21.73 -4.51 6.36
CA ALA A 298 21.68 -4.57 7.82
C ALA A 298 21.37 -3.24 8.55
N GLU A 299 21.57 -2.09 7.91
CA GLU A 299 21.29 -0.76 8.46
C GLU A 299 20.19 0.01 7.70
N ALA A 300 19.56 -0.63 6.69
CA ALA A 300 18.55 0.02 5.88
C ALA A 300 17.19 0.03 6.60
N PRO A 301 16.43 1.15 6.52
CA PRO A 301 15.04 1.14 6.94
C PRO A 301 14.25 0.07 6.19
N THR A 302 13.26 -0.54 6.85
CA THR A 302 12.38 -1.58 6.25
C THR A 302 11.75 -1.18 4.91
N MET A 303 11.64 0.11 4.64
CA MET A 303 11.11 0.67 3.39
C MET A 303 12.09 0.66 2.21
N ALA A 304 13.34 0.30 2.45
CA ALA A 304 14.41 0.30 1.46
C ALA A 304 14.82 -1.12 1.05
N VAL A 305 13.94 -2.09 1.26
CA VAL A 305 14.16 -3.46 0.76
C VAL A 305 14.16 -3.42 -0.77
N PRO A 306 15.27 -3.75 -1.42
CA PRO A 306 15.31 -3.77 -2.87
C PRO A 306 14.44 -4.91 -3.40
N HIS A 307 13.68 -4.63 -4.45
CA HIS A 307 12.88 -5.63 -5.14
C HIS A 307 12.86 -5.39 -6.65
N LEU A 308 12.74 -6.48 -7.40
CA LEU A 308 12.60 -6.50 -8.85
C LEU A 308 11.22 -7.01 -9.21
N ASP A 309 10.36 -6.14 -9.68
CA ASP A 309 8.94 -6.41 -9.84
C ASP A 309 8.47 -6.30 -11.27
N THR A 310 7.65 -7.26 -11.70
CA THR A 310 6.72 -7.04 -12.80
C THR A 310 5.62 -6.09 -12.35
N ARG A 311 5.41 -5.03 -13.11
CA ARG A 311 4.37 -4.02 -12.93
C ARG A 311 3.40 -4.03 -14.10
N VAL A 312 2.10 -4.08 -13.83
CA VAL A 312 1.05 -4.07 -14.86
C VAL A 312 0.23 -2.79 -14.73
N LEU A 313 0.40 -1.88 -15.67
CA LEU A 313 -0.32 -0.61 -15.70
C LEU A 313 -0.98 -0.42 -17.08
N ASP A 314 -2.28 -0.18 -17.09
CA ASP A 314 -3.07 0.04 -18.31
C ASP A 314 -2.84 -1.04 -19.39
N GLY A 315 -2.75 -2.31 -18.94
CA GLY A 315 -2.52 -3.48 -19.78
C GLY A 315 -1.09 -3.65 -20.30
N ARG A 316 -0.15 -2.80 -19.86
CA ARG A 316 1.27 -2.88 -20.23
C ARG A 316 2.10 -3.40 -19.07
N GLN A 317 3.07 -4.24 -19.38
CA GLN A 317 4.03 -4.75 -18.40
C GLN A 317 5.36 -3.98 -18.51
N SER A 318 5.95 -3.70 -17.35
CA SER A 318 7.28 -3.13 -17.19
C SER A 318 7.97 -3.80 -16.02
N LEU A 319 9.30 -3.74 -15.95
CA LEU A 319 10.03 -4.10 -14.74
C LEU A 319 10.35 -2.85 -13.93
N LEU A 320 10.11 -2.94 -12.64
CA LEU A 320 10.47 -1.94 -11.63
C LEU A 320 11.59 -2.50 -10.77
N PHE A 321 12.63 -1.70 -10.50
CA PHE A 321 13.64 -2.04 -9.51
C PHE A 321 13.90 -0.88 -8.54
N GLY A 322 13.95 -1.16 -7.25
CA GLY A 322 14.17 -0.21 -6.16
C GLY A 322 13.40 -0.66 -4.91
N PRO A 323 12.89 0.27 -4.11
CA PRO A 323 12.96 1.73 -4.26
C PRO A 323 14.34 2.30 -3.90
N PHE A 324 14.70 3.43 -4.53
CA PHE A 324 15.80 4.27 -4.10
C PHE A 324 15.23 5.51 -3.42
N ALA A 325 15.82 5.94 -2.30
CA ALA A 325 15.39 7.16 -1.65
C ALA A 325 15.91 8.40 -2.41
N ALA A 326 15.09 9.43 -2.46
CA ALA A 326 15.44 10.74 -3.02
C ALA A 326 15.19 11.85 -1.99
N TRP A 327 16.00 12.90 -2.04
CA TRP A 327 15.80 14.09 -1.23
C TRP A 327 14.60 14.89 -1.73
N THR A 328 13.74 15.27 -0.82
CA THR A 328 12.66 16.19 -1.10
C THR A 328 12.25 16.94 0.17
N THR A 329 11.78 18.16 0.02
CA THR A 329 11.08 18.90 1.08
C THR A 329 9.59 19.01 0.80
N LYS A 330 9.14 18.48 -0.34
CA LYS A 330 7.72 18.40 -0.71
C LYS A 330 7.06 17.25 0.02
N PHE A 331 5.80 17.41 0.39
CA PHE A 331 4.98 16.35 0.97
C PHE A 331 4.15 15.60 -0.06
N LEU A 332 3.91 16.21 -1.21
CA LEU A 332 3.18 15.63 -2.33
C LEU A 332 3.99 15.77 -3.62
N HIS A 333 3.87 14.80 -4.52
CA HIS A 333 4.67 14.76 -5.75
C HIS A 333 4.22 15.82 -6.76
N HIS A 334 2.93 15.87 -7.06
CA HIS A 334 2.36 16.80 -8.05
C HIS A 334 1.95 18.14 -7.44
N SER A 335 1.26 18.11 -6.31
CA SER A 335 0.69 19.31 -5.68
C SER A 335 1.52 19.89 -4.55
N GLY A 336 2.65 19.25 -4.20
CA GLY A 336 3.53 19.68 -3.11
C GLY A 336 4.42 20.88 -3.46
N SER A 337 4.80 21.62 -2.42
CA SER A 337 5.72 22.76 -2.46
C SER A 337 7.03 22.46 -1.74
N SER A 338 8.14 23.03 -2.19
CA SER A 338 9.41 22.98 -1.45
C SER A 338 9.36 23.62 -0.06
N LEU A 339 8.29 24.36 0.22
CA LEU A 339 8.03 24.96 1.52
C LEU A 339 7.22 24.03 2.46
N ASP A 340 6.75 22.87 2.03
CA ASP A 340 5.89 21.99 2.85
C ASP A 340 6.60 21.59 4.15
N LEU A 341 7.84 21.08 4.06
CA LEU A 341 8.61 20.72 5.24
C LEU A 341 8.91 21.93 6.15
N PRO A 342 9.48 23.06 5.66
CA PRO A 342 9.68 24.25 6.50
C PRO A 342 8.41 24.75 7.19
N LEU A 343 7.27 24.80 6.51
CA LEU A 343 6.00 25.27 7.05
C LEU A 343 5.34 24.30 8.03
N SER A 344 5.71 23.01 8.00
CA SER A 344 5.23 22.00 8.96
C SER A 344 5.96 22.06 10.31
N VAL A 345 7.08 22.78 10.38
CA VAL A 345 7.89 22.94 11.60
C VAL A 345 7.32 24.06 12.45
N GLY A 346 6.88 23.72 13.66
CA GLY A 346 6.36 24.66 14.64
C GLY A 346 7.02 24.49 16.00
N PHE A 347 6.72 25.38 16.95
CA PHE A 347 7.28 25.31 18.31
C PHE A 347 6.98 23.98 19.03
N SER A 348 5.88 23.32 18.69
CA SER A 348 5.44 22.05 19.30
C SER A 348 6.24 20.85 18.82
N ASN A 349 6.84 20.89 17.61
CA ASN A 349 7.50 19.73 17.01
C ASN A 349 8.97 19.96 16.63
N ILE A 350 9.48 21.21 16.69
CA ILE A 350 10.89 21.52 16.34
C ILE A 350 11.88 20.74 17.19
N GLY A 351 11.60 20.55 18.49
CA GLY A 351 12.43 19.76 19.40
C GLY A 351 12.45 18.28 19.00
N SER A 352 11.32 17.72 18.59
CA SER A 352 11.22 16.34 18.12
C SER A 352 11.97 16.14 16.80
N LEU A 353 11.81 17.05 15.84
CA LEU A 353 12.50 17.02 14.55
C LEU A 353 14.03 17.12 14.72
N PHE A 354 14.51 18.04 15.57
CA PHE A 354 15.94 18.20 15.87
C PHE A 354 16.53 16.94 16.54
N LYS A 355 15.80 16.37 17.50
CA LYS A 355 16.22 15.16 18.19
C LYS A 355 16.23 13.95 17.23
N VAL A 356 15.20 13.78 16.38
CA VAL A 356 15.19 12.71 15.35
C VAL A 356 16.40 12.85 14.42
N GLY A 357 16.74 14.07 14.00
CA GLY A 357 17.94 14.33 13.19
C GLY A 357 19.23 13.92 13.90
N LEU A 358 19.36 14.22 15.21
CA LEU A 358 20.55 13.87 15.98
C LEU A 358 20.63 12.38 16.37
N TYR A 359 19.51 11.78 16.80
CA TYR A 359 19.49 10.39 17.26
C TYR A 359 19.42 9.37 16.12
N ASN A 360 18.97 9.79 14.91
CA ASN A 360 18.92 8.95 13.72
C ASN A 360 19.98 9.35 12.67
N LEU A 361 21.17 9.76 13.11
CA LEU A 361 22.29 10.05 12.21
C LEU A 361 22.57 8.93 11.19
N PRO A 362 22.48 7.63 11.53
CA PRO A 362 22.59 6.56 10.55
C PRO A 362 21.52 6.66 9.45
N LEU A 363 20.26 6.93 9.80
CA LEU A 363 19.17 7.12 8.84
C LEU A 363 19.41 8.34 7.95
N VAL A 364 19.80 9.46 8.54
CA VAL A 364 20.13 10.70 7.79
C VAL A 364 21.29 10.45 6.82
N LYS A 365 22.35 9.79 7.28
CA LYS A 365 23.48 9.40 6.43
C LYS A 365 23.05 8.46 5.30
N TYR A 366 22.22 7.45 5.61
CA TYR A 366 21.65 6.55 4.63
C TYR A 366 20.86 7.31 3.55
N LEU A 367 19.95 8.21 3.95
CA LEU A 367 19.13 8.99 3.01
C LEU A 367 20.00 9.91 2.14
N ILE A 368 21.06 10.52 2.70
CA ILE A 368 22.02 11.30 1.93
C ILE A 368 22.73 10.41 0.90
N GLN A 369 23.21 9.26 1.32
CA GLN A 369 23.89 8.31 0.43
C GLN A 369 22.97 7.82 -0.69
N GLN A 370 21.74 7.47 -0.37
CA GLN A 370 20.75 7.01 -1.34
C GLN A 370 20.36 8.13 -2.32
N GLY A 371 20.08 9.34 -1.82
CA GLY A 371 19.67 10.48 -2.65
C GLY A 371 20.77 11.02 -3.57
N THR A 372 22.04 10.71 -3.28
CA THR A 372 23.22 11.11 -4.09
C THR A 372 23.79 9.99 -4.94
N GLN A 373 23.16 8.81 -4.94
CA GLN A 373 23.63 7.68 -5.75
C GLN A 373 23.64 7.98 -7.24
N SER A 374 24.77 7.68 -7.87
CA SER A 374 24.87 7.70 -9.34
C SER A 374 24.06 6.55 -9.97
N MET A 375 23.74 6.70 -11.25
CA MET A 375 23.10 5.61 -12.01
C MET A 375 23.93 4.31 -11.97
N THR A 376 25.25 4.42 -12.03
CA THR A 376 26.18 3.27 -11.92
C THR A 376 26.05 2.56 -10.57
N ALA A 377 25.89 3.32 -9.46
CA ALA A 377 25.71 2.75 -8.14
C ALA A 377 24.37 2.00 -8.03
N ARG A 378 23.29 2.57 -8.55
CA ARG A 378 21.96 1.93 -8.61
C ARG A 378 22.00 0.64 -9.45
N MET A 379 22.68 0.67 -10.60
CA MET A 379 22.87 -0.52 -11.45
C MET A 379 23.65 -1.62 -10.73
N LYS A 380 24.60 -1.27 -9.85
CA LYS A 380 25.31 -2.26 -9.03
C LYS A 380 24.35 -2.99 -8.07
N VAL A 381 23.40 -2.28 -7.47
CA VAL A 381 22.36 -2.88 -6.60
C VAL A 381 21.45 -3.77 -7.44
N LEU A 382 20.99 -3.30 -8.60
CA LEU A 382 20.16 -4.11 -9.51
C LEU A 382 20.86 -5.41 -9.93
N ARG A 383 22.17 -5.37 -10.21
CA ARG A 383 22.93 -6.57 -10.56
C ARG A 383 23.04 -7.60 -9.43
N GLY A 384 22.73 -7.23 -8.20
CA GLY A 384 22.48 -8.19 -7.11
C GLY A 384 21.25 -9.08 -7.36
N PHE A 385 20.30 -8.62 -8.17
CA PHE A 385 19.10 -9.39 -8.60
C PHE A 385 19.24 -9.89 -10.03
N TYR A 386 19.59 -9.04 -10.96
CA TYR A 386 19.77 -9.34 -12.37
C TYR A 386 21.22 -9.06 -12.77
N PRO A 387 22.14 -10.07 -12.70
CA PRO A 387 23.58 -9.88 -12.93
C PRO A 387 23.91 -9.27 -14.30
N GLU A 388 23.19 -9.67 -15.35
CA GLU A 388 23.39 -9.21 -16.73
C GLU A 388 22.67 -7.91 -17.08
N ALA A 389 22.19 -7.15 -16.09
CA ALA A 389 21.52 -5.88 -16.35
C ALA A 389 22.45 -4.87 -17.03
N HIS A 390 22.03 -4.35 -18.19
CA HIS A 390 22.73 -3.33 -18.95
C HIS A 390 22.18 -1.93 -18.67
N LEU A 391 23.06 -0.96 -18.49
CA LEU A 391 22.69 0.43 -18.15
C LEU A 391 21.66 1.05 -19.12
N ASN A 392 21.82 0.77 -20.41
CA ASN A 392 20.98 1.37 -21.46
C ASN A 392 19.55 0.81 -21.53
N ASP A 393 19.24 -0.22 -20.73
CA ASP A 393 17.93 -0.86 -20.72
C ASP A 393 17.03 -0.27 -19.64
N TRP A 394 17.58 0.54 -18.77
CA TRP A 394 16.91 1.07 -17.58
C TRP A 394 16.89 2.59 -17.57
N LYS A 395 15.75 3.16 -17.23
CA LYS A 395 15.57 4.59 -16.97
C LYS A 395 15.22 4.83 -15.51
N LEU A 396 15.73 5.92 -14.95
CA LEU A 396 15.35 6.37 -13.61
C LEU A 396 14.09 7.23 -13.72
N ILE A 397 13.09 6.92 -12.90
CA ILE A 397 11.88 7.74 -12.76
C ILE A 397 11.67 8.11 -11.29
N ASP A 398 11.08 9.27 -11.05
CA ASP A 398 10.61 9.65 -9.73
C ASP A 398 9.32 8.89 -9.41
N ALA A 399 9.18 8.50 -8.15
CA ALA A 399 8.01 7.85 -7.60
C ALA A 399 7.29 8.77 -6.61
N GLY A 400 6.33 8.23 -5.88
CA GLY A 400 5.61 8.98 -4.86
C GLY A 400 6.49 9.43 -3.70
N ILE A 401 6.00 10.40 -2.95
CA ILE A 401 6.63 10.90 -1.73
C ILE A 401 5.93 10.24 -0.53
N ARG A 402 6.75 9.74 0.39
CA ARG A 402 6.29 9.21 1.68
C ARG A 402 6.63 10.21 2.76
N VAL A 403 5.64 10.64 3.53
CA VAL A 403 5.86 11.47 4.71
C VAL A 403 5.83 10.56 5.93
N GLN A 404 7.01 10.36 6.53
CA GLN A 404 7.15 9.60 7.76
C GLN A 404 6.64 10.44 8.92
N ALA A 405 5.68 9.90 9.67
CA ALA A 405 5.21 10.53 10.89
C ALA A 405 6.26 10.39 12.00
N ILE A 406 6.53 11.50 12.67
CA ILE A 406 7.39 11.60 13.84
C ILE A 406 6.50 11.98 15.01
N LYS A 407 6.55 11.22 16.10
CA LYS A 407 5.75 11.46 17.30
C LYS A 407 6.64 11.49 18.53
N LYS A 408 6.28 12.31 19.50
CA LYS A 408 6.91 12.31 20.80
C LYS A 408 6.15 11.34 21.72
N GLU A 409 6.80 10.28 22.20
CA GLU A 409 6.25 9.36 23.19
C GLU A 409 6.93 9.55 24.55
N ASP A 410 6.12 9.62 25.64
CA ASP A 410 6.51 9.60 27.06
C ASP A 410 7.74 10.44 27.47
N GLY A 411 7.88 11.63 26.84
CA GLY A 411 8.99 12.54 27.17
C GLY A 411 10.29 12.23 26.45
N GLU A 412 10.40 11.11 25.74
CA GLU A 412 11.56 10.77 24.91
C GLU A 412 11.52 11.40 23.51
N ALA A 413 12.69 11.58 22.95
CA ALA A 413 12.85 12.32 21.72
C ALA A 413 12.38 11.53 20.51
N GLY A 414 11.42 12.11 19.80
CA GLY A 414 11.02 11.83 18.42
C GLY A 414 11.28 10.43 17.87
N ILE A 415 10.30 9.56 17.99
CA ILE A 415 10.33 8.23 17.37
C ILE A 415 9.87 8.39 15.92
N VAL A 416 10.61 7.80 14.98
CA VAL A 416 10.16 7.66 13.60
C VAL A 416 9.24 6.45 13.53
N HIS A 417 7.95 6.68 13.36
CA HIS A 417 6.99 5.61 13.17
C HIS A 417 7.06 5.09 11.73
N TYR A 418 7.37 3.81 11.60
CA TYR A 418 7.27 3.08 10.33
C TYR A 418 5.92 2.34 10.30
N GLY A 419 5.14 2.58 9.26
CA GLY A 419 3.83 1.96 9.09
C GLY A 419 2.72 2.99 8.87
N THR A 420 1.49 2.53 9.08
CA THR A 420 0.27 3.32 8.91
C THR A 420 -0.33 3.63 10.28
N GLU A 421 -0.60 4.91 10.57
CA GLU A 421 -1.25 5.35 11.80
C GLU A 421 -2.54 6.10 11.48
N VAL A 422 -3.64 5.71 12.13
CA VAL A 422 -4.92 6.42 12.07
C VAL A 422 -5.01 7.32 13.29
N VAL A 423 -5.01 8.63 13.08
CA VAL A 423 -5.20 9.64 14.13
C VAL A 423 -6.65 10.11 14.10
N THR A 424 -7.33 10.02 15.24
CA THR A 424 -8.75 10.38 15.38
C THR A 424 -8.92 11.25 16.63
N ASP A 425 -9.72 12.32 16.55
CA ASP A 425 -10.02 13.16 17.70
C ASP A 425 -10.89 12.44 18.76
N ALA A 426 -10.84 12.89 20.00
CA ALA A 426 -11.60 12.32 21.11
C ALA A 426 -13.12 12.27 20.84
N ALA A 427 -13.65 13.23 20.07
CA ALA A 427 -15.07 13.30 19.72
C ALA A 427 -15.45 12.41 18.50
N LYS A 428 -14.49 11.77 17.84
CA LYS A 428 -14.70 10.89 16.68
C LYS A 428 -15.32 11.59 15.46
N THR A 429 -15.03 12.87 15.29
CA THR A 429 -15.57 13.71 14.21
C THR A 429 -14.59 14.03 13.11
N ILE A 430 -13.29 13.75 13.33
CA ILE A 430 -12.25 13.81 12.31
C ILE A 430 -11.31 12.62 12.46
N SER A 431 -10.91 12.06 11.34
CA SER A 431 -9.91 11.02 11.29
C SER A 431 -8.95 11.28 10.13
N ALA A 432 -7.68 10.96 10.32
CA ALA A 432 -6.65 11.12 9.30
C ALA A 432 -5.74 9.91 9.25
N LEU A 433 -5.30 9.55 8.05
CA LEU A 433 -4.27 8.55 7.87
C LEU A 433 -2.90 9.22 7.73
N LEU A 434 -1.96 8.82 8.57
CA LEU A 434 -0.55 9.19 8.50
C LEU A 434 0.31 7.96 8.22
N GLY A 435 1.47 8.16 7.61
CA GLY A 435 2.44 7.08 7.37
C GLY A 435 2.37 6.45 5.99
N ALA A 436 2.94 5.23 5.86
CA ALA A 436 3.21 4.59 4.59
C ALA A 436 2.85 3.08 4.61
N SER A 437 3.48 2.27 3.74
CA SER A 437 3.28 0.84 3.55
C SER A 437 3.12 0.01 4.86
N PRO A 438 2.21 -1.00 4.87
CA PRO A 438 1.50 -1.62 3.75
C PRO A 438 0.15 -0.99 3.36
N GLY A 439 -0.13 0.21 3.81
CA GLY A 439 -1.42 0.90 3.79
C GLY A 439 -2.34 0.63 2.59
N ALA A 440 -1.87 0.77 1.35
CA ALA A 440 -2.75 0.66 0.18
C ALA A 440 -3.39 -0.74 0.03
N SER A 441 -2.63 -1.81 0.23
CA SER A 441 -3.13 -3.18 0.09
C SER A 441 -4.08 -3.60 1.22
N VAL A 442 -3.96 -2.98 2.39
CA VAL A 442 -4.82 -3.22 3.56
C VAL A 442 -5.85 -2.10 3.79
N SER A 443 -6.08 -1.26 2.77
CA SER A 443 -6.95 -0.08 2.87
C SER A 443 -8.36 -0.41 3.36
N VAL A 444 -8.88 -1.58 3.01
CA VAL A 444 -10.23 -2.03 3.41
C VAL A 444 -10.29 -2.25 4.92
N SER A 445 -9.33 -2.98 5.49
CA SER A 445 -9.24 -3.22 6.93
C SER A 445 -9.08 -1.90 7.69
N VAL A 446 -8.17 -1.02 7.24
CA VAL A 446 -7.93 0.28 7.87
C VAL A 446 -9.18 1.17 7.82
N MET A 447 -9.92 1.20 6.70
CA MET A 447 -11.14 2.00 6.58
C MET A 447 -12.30 1.40 7.37
N LEU A 448 -12.36 0.08 7.49
CA LEU A 448 -13.31 -0.60 8.37
C LEU A 448 -13.08 -0.20 9.84
N ASP A 449 -11.82 -0.08 10.27
CA ASP A 449 -11.50 0.37 11.63
C ASP A 449 -11.88 1.85 11.85
N VAL A 450 -11.77 2.70 10.83
CA VAL A 450 -12.30 4.07 10.88
C VAL A 450 -13.82 4.06 11.05
N VAL A 451 -14.56 3.20 10.32
CA VAL A 451 -16.01 3.06 10.47
C VAL A 451 -16.37 2.55 11.87
N LYS A 452 -15.69 1.51 12.36
CA LYS A 452 -15.89 0.96 13.72
C LYS A 452 -15.67 2.03 14.80
N THR A 453 -14.65 2.87 14.63
CA THR A 453 -14.22 3.86 15.61
C THR A 453 -15.07 5.13 15.58
N CYS A 454 -15.31 5.68 14.38
CA CYS A 454 -15.91 7.01 14.23
C CYS A 454 -17.41 6.96 13.93
N LEU A 455 -17.89 5.92 13.27
CA LEU A 455 -19.26 5.79 12.78
C LEU A 455 -19.89 4.43 13.19
N PRO A 456 -19.73 3.98 14.47
CA PRO A 456 -20.16 2.65 14.89
C PRO A 456 -21.67 2.42 14.76
N HIS A 457 -22.47 3.48 14.72
CA HIS A 457 -23.92 3.39 14.53
C HIS A 457 -24.29 2.77 13.17
N LEU A 458 -23.44 2.95 12.14
CA LEU A 458 -23.65 2.35 10.81
C LEU A 458 -23.56 0.82 10.81
N LEU A 459 -22.81 0.24 11.75
CA LEU A 459 -22.62 -1.21 11.86
C LEU A 459 -23.58 -1.86 12.88
N LYS A 460 -24.26 -1.05 13.70
CA LYS A 460 -25.17 -1.55 14.75
C LYS A 460 -26.60 -1.76 14.27
N SER A 461 -26.99 -1.15 13.15
CA SER A 461 -28.28 -1.42 12.54
C SER A 461 -28.28 -2.81 11.89
N GLU A 462 -29.42 -3.45 11.78
CA GLU A 462 -29.55 -4.76 11.14
C GLU A 462 -29.14 -4.67 9.65
N GLU A 463 -29.56 -3.61 8.98
CA GLU A 463 -29.20 -3.33 7.58
C GLU A 463 -27.69 -3.15 7.41
N GLY A 464 -27.07 -2.34 8.29
CA GLY A 464 -25.63 -2.10 8.24
C GLY A 464 -24.82 -3.35 8.56
N ALA A 465 -25.23 -4.14 9.55
CA ALA A 465 -24.59 -5.41 9.89
C ALA A 465 -24.70 -6.43 8.74
N ASN A 466 -25.84 -6.47 8.05
CA ASN A 466 -26.02 -7.32 6.89
C ASN A 466 -25.18 -6.84 5.70
N GLU A 467 -25.14 -5.53 5.43
CA GLU A 467 -24.41 -4.99 4.30
C GLU A 467 -22.88 -5.12 4.48
N ILE A 468 -22.35 -4.92 5.70
CA ILE A 468 -20.91 -5.12 5.92
C ILE A 468 -20.50 -6.58 5.71
N ARG A 469 -21.34 -7.58 6.10
CA ARG A 469 -21.11 -9.00 5.81
C ARG A 469 -21.17 -9.32 4.32
N ARG A 470 -21.99 -8.61 3.55
CA ARG A 470 -21.99 -8.74 2.08
C ARG A 470 -20.71 -8.18 1.48
N MET A 471 -20.22 -7.03 2.00
CA MET A 471 -18.98 -6.40 1.54
C MET A 471 -17.73 -7.18 1.92
N ILE A 472 -17.66 -7.61 3.16
CA ILE A 472 -16.51 -8.30 3.76
C ILE A 472 -17.05 -9.46 4.60
N PRO A 473 -17.28 -10.64 4.01
CA PRO A 473 -17.87 -11.79 4.71
C PRO A 473 -17.19 -12.19 6.02
N THR A 474 -15.91 -11.83 6.18
CA THR A 474 -15.10 -12.18 7.37
C THR A 474 -14.74 -10.96 8.24
N TRP A 475 -15.49 -9.87 8.15
CA TRP A 475 -15.16 -8.59 8.81
C TRP A 475 -15.09 -8.66 10.35
N ASP A 476 -15.74 -9.62 10.96
CA ASP A 476 -15.81 -9.89 12.41
C ASP A 476 -15.32 -11.32 12.77
N GLU A 477 -14.69 -12.03 11.82
CA GLU A 477 -14.13 -13.37 12.01
C GLU A 477 -12.60 -13.31 12.18
N ASP A 478 -12.04 -14.17 13.03
CA ASP A 478 -10.60 -14.44 13.10
C ASP A 478 -10.26 -15.59 12.16
N LEU A 479 -9.62 -15.28 11.04
CA LEU A 479 -9.18 -16.27 10.07
C LEU A 479 -7.79 -16.86 10.39
N THR A 480 -7.09 -16.34 11.39
CA THR A 480 -5.71 -16.79 11.72
C THR A 480 -5.69 -18.14 12.44
N SER A 481 -6.80 -18.49 13.08
CA SER A 481 -6.95 -19.78 13.77
C SER A 481 -6.97 -20.95 12.79
N ALA A 482 -6.31 -22.06 13.14
CA ALA A 482 -6.32 -23.30 12.33
C ALA A 482 -7.74 -23.87 12.08
N SER A 483 -8.69 -23.60 12.99
CA SER A 483 -10.10 -23.99 12.84
C SER A 483 -10.80 -23.22 11.72
N SER A 484 -10.31 -22.07 11.33
CA SER A 484 -10.86 -21.20 10.28
C SER A 484 -10.33 -21.55 8.87
N ALA A 485 -9.45 -22.54 8.73
CA ALA A 485 -8.80 -22.88 7.46
C ALA A 485 -9.78 -23.21 6.32
N GLU A 486 -10.90 -23.88 6.63
CA GLU A 486 -11.94 -24.18 5.62
C GLU A 486 -12.69 -22.92 5.21
N ARG A 487 -13.07 -22.10 6.18
CA ARG A 487 -13.73 -20.80 5.95
C ARG A 487 -12.85 -19.89 5.10
N PHE A 488 -11.56 -19.80 5.43
CA PHE A 488 -10.58 -19.04 4.65
C PHE A 488 -10.54 -19.51 3.18
N ARG A 489 -10.44 -20.84 2.94
CA ARG A 489 -10.39 -21.38 1.58
C ARG A 489 -11.65 -21.05 0.77
N GLN A 490 -12.83 -21.19 1.38
CA GLN A 490 -14.10 -20.89 0.73
C GLN A 490 -14.19 -19.42 0.31
N VAL A 491 -13.95 -18.49 1.25
CA VAL A 491 -14.07 -17.05 0.99
C VAL A 491 -13.00 -16.58 0.01
N GLY A 492 -11.78 -17.12 0.12
CA GLY A 492 -10.68 -16.84 -0.81
C GLY A 492 -11.02 -17.26 -2.24
N HIS A 493 -11.56 -18.48 -2.42
CA HIS A 493 -12.01 -18.97 -3.73
C HIS A 493 -13.08 -18.07 -4.36
N ASP A 494 -14.09 -17.66 -3.59
CA ASP A 494 -15.18 -16.79 -4.08
C ASP A 494 -14.67 -15.41 -4.50
N SER A 495 -13.72 -14.89 -3.74
CA SER A 495 -13.07 -13.59 -4.04
C SER A 495 -12.20 -13.70 -5.29
N ASP A 496 -11.36 -14.73 -5.39
CA ASP A 496 -10.48 -14.96 -6.54
C ASP A 496 -11.28 -15.18 -7.83
N ALA A 497 -12.37 -15.92 -7.78
CA ALA A 497 -13.26 -16.12 -8.92
C ALA A 497 -13.84 -14.79 -9.44
N SER A 498 -14.34 -13.94 -8.53
CA SER A 498 -14.89 -12.62 -8.89
C SER A 498 -13.84 -11.69 -9.46
N LEU A 499 -12.60 -11.74 -8.94
CA LEU A 499 -11.47 -10.94 -9.37
C LEU A 499 -10.72 -11.57 -10.56
N GLN A 500 -11.19 -12.71 -11.07
CA GLN A 500 -10.55 -13.48 -12.15
C GLN A 500 -9.11 -13.88 -11.81
N LEU A 501 -8.78 -14.05 -10.54
CA LEU A 501 -7.50 -14.55 -10.09
C LEU A 501 -7.47 -16.08 -10.17
N PRO A 502 -6.32 -16.72 -10.42
CA PRO A 502 -6.23 -18.17 -10.39
C PRO A 502 -6.50 -18.65 -8.96
N GLY A 503 -7.59 -19.38 -8.76
CA GLY A 503 -7.92 -19.94 -7.46
C GLY A 503 -6.84 -20.92 -6.99
N SER A 504 -6.71 -21.08 -5.68
CA SER A 504 -5.70 -21.91 -5.03
C SER A 504 -5.62 -23.36 -5.54
N GLU A 505 -6.74 -23.94 -5.96
CA GLU A 505 -6.79 -25.29 -6.52
C GLU A 505 -6.24 -25.40 -7.95
N THR A 506 -6.40 -24.37 -8.78
CA THR A 506 -5.92 -24.34 -10.17
C THR A 506 -4.39 -24.26 -10.23
N VAL A 507 -3.81 -23.55 -9.29
CA VAL A 507 -2.34 -23.42 -9.13
C VAL A 507 -1.71 -24.75 -8.72
N SER A 508 -2.34 -25.50 -7.79
CA SER A 508 -1.89 -26.83 -7.37
C SER A 508 -1.89 -27.86 -8.50
N LYS A 509 -2.87 -27.79 -9.42
CA LYS A 509 -2.95 -28.72 -10.57
C LYS A 509 -1.91 -28.42 -11.65
N SER A 510 -1.54 -27.15 -11.86
CA SER A 510 -0.48 -26.79 -12.82
C SER A 510 0.91 -27.15 -12.31
N ALA A 511 1.17 -26.98 -11.02
CA ALA A 511 2.42 -27.38 -10.38
C ALA A 511 2.62 -28.91 -10.38
N ARG A 512 1.57 -29.69 -10.15
CA ARG A 512 1.62 -31.17 -10.23
C ARG A 512 1.80 -31.68 -11.66
N LYS A 513 1.29 -31.00 -12.68
CA LYS A 513 1.51 -31.38 -14.09
C LYS A 513 2.95 -31.13 -14.54
N SER A 514 3.62 -30.10 -14.03
CA SER A 514 5.05 -29.87 -14.32
C SER A 514 5.98 -30.84 -13.58
N GLY A 515 5.58 -31.34 -12.40
CA GLY A 515 6.34 -32.35 -11.63
C GLY A 515 6.13 -33.81 -12.07
N SER A 516 5.02 -34.11 -12.75
CA SER A 516 4.72 -35.50 -13.19
C SER A 516 5.33 -35.86 -14.55
N LEU A 517 5.91 -34.92 -15.28
CA LEU A 517 6.67 -35.19 -16.51
C LEU A 517 8.11 -35.70 -16.27
N GLU A 518 8.63 -35.55 -15.03
CA GLU A 518 9.99 -35.99 -14.68
C GLU A 518 10.08 -37.38 -14.03
N GLN A 519 8.96 -38.10 -13.82
CA GLN A 519 9.00 -39.45 -13.24
C GLN A 519 8.86 -40.59 -14.26
N ASN A 520 8.79 -40.31 -15.57
CA ASN A 520 8.65 -41.32 -16.60
C ASN A 520 9.86 -41.47 -17.53
N GLU A 521 11.02 -40.92 -17.18
CA GLU A 521 12.30 -41.20 -17.89
C GLU A 521 13.39 -41.52 -16.87
N THR A 522 13.36 -42.74 -16.32
CA THR A 522 14.53 -43.46 -15.80
C THR A 522 14.46 -44.90 -16.24
#